data_b7e493c90746b49351665d0939333a2e
#
_entry.id   b7e493c90746b49351665d0939333a2e
#
_cell.length_a   1.000
_cell.length_b   1.000
_cell.length_c   1.000
_cell.angle_alpha   90.00
_cell.angle_beta   90.00
_cell.angle_gamma   90.00
#
_symmetry.space_group_name_H-M   'P 1'
#
loop_
_entity.id
_entity.type
_entity.pdbx_description
1 polymer ?
#
loop_
_entity_poly.entity_id
_entity_poly.type
_entity_poly.pdbx_seq_one_letter_code
_entity_poly.pdbx_strand_id
1 'polypeptide(L)'
;MIDVAILTEKRYLNLNENDDWYVSNIIKEDGLVELELKDLGISCSRIAWDDNFNPSNFRFALFRTTWNYFEELDSFMHFLKKCEKRISFINPYSQIVWNLDKKYLLFLRDSGINIPETHLVKKGNFIDLKALCVKNGWEEVVVKPCVSAADWNTHYIKKISSDAQSLINSLVKDQDMLIQVFQKHVL
;
A
#
# COMPACT_ATOMS: atom_id res chain seq x y z
N MET A 1 6.34 -27.46 -12.20
CA MET A 1 6.06 -26.00 -12.18
C MET A 1 4.76 -25.82 -11.42
N ILE A 2 4.73 -24.98 -10.39
CA ILE A 2 3.55 -24.69 -9.59
C ILE A 2 2.70 -23.62 -10.31
N ASP A 3 1.37 -23.72 -10.26
CA ASP A 3 0.53 -22.78 -11.01
C ASP A 3 0.58 -21.37 -10.39
N VAL A 4 0.38 -21.23 -9.08
CA VAL A 4 0.26 -19.91 -8.45
C VAL A 4 1.24 -19.76 -7.27
N ALA A 5 2.08 -18.71 -7.33
CA ALA A 5 2.76 -18.17 -6.17
C ALA A 5 1.83 -17.18 -5.47
N ILE A 6 1.40 -17.46 -4.25
CA ILE A 6 0.69 -16.51 -3.38
C ILE A 6 1.75 -15.70 -2.66
N LEU A 7 2.00 -14.47 -3.13
CA LEU A 7 3.07 -13.63 -2.62
C LEU A 7 2.69 -12.95 -1.31
N THR A 8 3.54 -13.13 -0.32
CA THR A 8 3.50 -12.47 0.99
C THR A 8 4.86 -11.83 1.27
N GLU A 9 5.01 -11.13 2.37
CA GLU A 9 6.31 -10.78 2.94
C GLU A 9 6.76 -11.89 3.91
N LYS A 10 8.06 -11.94 4.20
CA LYS A 10 8.66 -12.99 5.06
C LYS A 10 8.03 -13.07 6.45
N ARG A 11 7.63 -11.93 7.03
CA ARG A 11 6.98 -11.83 8.34
C ARG A 11 5.68 -12.65 8.44
N TYR A 12 4.92 -12.73 7.34
CA TYR A 12 3.63 -13.45 7.31
C TYR A 12 3.69 -14.83 6.64
N LEU A 13 4.89 -15.34 6.37
CA LEU A 13 5.02 -16.63 5.69
C LEU A 13 4.56 -17.79 6.56
N ASN A 14 4.92 -17.78 7.84
CA ASN A 14 4.61 -18.81 8.80
C ASN A 14 3.98 -18.22 10.06
N LEU A 15 3.03 -18.96 10.65
CA LEU A 15 2.48 -18.64 11.96
C LEU A 15 3.52 -18.96 13.05
N ASN A 16 3.73 -18.02 13.97
CA ASN A 16 4.56 -18.21 15.15
C ASN A 16 3.68 -18.28 16.40
N GLU A 17 4.14 -18.97 17.44
CA GLU A 17 3.40 -19.15 18.70
C GLU A 17 3.06 -17.84 19.42
N ASN A 18 3.84 -16.78 19.16
CA ASN A 18 3.66 -15.46 19.77
C ASN A 18 2.90 -14.46 18.86
N ASP A 19 2.41 -14.91 17.72
CA ASP A 19 1.65 -14.04 16.82
C ASP A 19 0.30 -13.67 17.44
N ASP A 20 -0.04 -12.40 17.36
CA ASP A 20 -1.34 -11.90 17.81
C ASP A 20 -2.48 -12.35 16.87
N TRP A 21 -3.71 -12.06 17.29
CA TRP A 21 -4.90 -12.42 16.50
C TRP A 21 -4.91 -11.79 15.09
N TYR A 22 -4.29 -10.62 14.93
CA TYR A 22 -4.25 -9.91 13.66
C TYR A 22 -3.38 -10.68 12.64
N VAL A 23 -2.16 -11.04 13.02
CA VAL A 23 -1.27 -11.87 12.18
C VAL A 23 -1.90 -13.23 11.90
N SER A 24 -2.51 -13.85 12.91
CA SER A 24 -3.21 -15.12 12.75
C SER A 24 -4.36 -15.04 11.71
N ASN A 25 -5.11 -13.93 11.69
CA ASN A 25 -6.19 -13.74 10.71
C ASN A 25 -5.65 -13.50 9.29
N ILE A 26 -4.55 -12.76 9.13
CA ILE A 26 -3.88 -12.59 7.84
C ILE A 26 -3.49 -13.94 7.25
N ILE A 27 -2.83 -14.77 8.05
CA ILE A 27 -2.37 -16.08 7.60
C ILE A 27 -3.57 -17.02 7.28
N LYS A 28 -4.64 -16.97 8.09
CA LYS A 28 -5.87 -17.72 7.82
C LYS A 28 -6.54 -17.27 6.52
N GLU A 29 -6.62 -15.97 6.27
CA GLU A 29 -7.23 -15.42 5.04
C GLU A 29 -6.48 -15.89 3.80
N ASP A 30 -5.15 -15.82 3.82
CA ASP A 30 -4.32 -16.35 2.72
C ASP A 30 -4.47 -17.88 2.60
N GLY A 31 -4.61 -18.59 3.72
CA GLY A 31 -4.87 -20.02 3.77
C GLY A 31 -6.20 -20.43 3.13
N LEU A 32 -7.25 -19.61 3.27
CA LEU A 32 -8.53 -19.84 2.58
C LEU A 32 -8.35 -19.74 1.05
N VAL A 33 -7.61 -18.75 0.58
CA VAL A 33 -7.30 -18.63 -0.86
C VAL A 33 -6.51 -19.85 -1.35
N GLU A 34 -5.55 -20.32 -0.57
CA GLU A 34 -4.76 -21.51 -0.90
C GLU A 34 -5.64 -22.77 -0.95
N LEU A 35 -6.58 -22.92 -0.01
CA LEU A 35 -7.50 -24.04 0.03
C LEU A 35 -8.41 -24.05 -1.20
N GLU A 36 -9.06 -22.94 -1.52
CA GLU A 36 -9.96 -22.81 -2.67
C GLU A 36 -9.24 -23.09 -4.00
N LEU A 37 -8.01 -22.61 -4.15
CA LEU A 37 -7.21 -22.90 -5.34
C LEU A 37 -6.94 -24.41 -5.47
N LYS A 38 -6.60 -25.08 -4.36
CA LYS A 38 -6.37 -26.54 -4.35
C LYS A 38 -7.64 -27.33 -4.66
N ASP A 39 -8.79 -26.91 -4.14
CA ASP A 39 -10.09 -27.54 -4.42
C ASP A 39 -10.48 -27.40 -5.90
N LEU A 40 -10.04 -26.34 -6.55
CA LEU A 40 -10.17 -26.15 -8.00
C LEU A 40 -9.11 -26.92 -8.82
N GLY A 41 -8.24 -27.71 -8.19
CA GLY A 41 -7.17 -28.46 -8.85
C GLY A 41 -5.98 -27.59 -9.28
N ILE A 42 -5.86 -26.36 -8.76
CA ILE A 42 -4.77 -25.42 -9.08
C ILE A 42 -3.67 -25.57 -8.02
N SER A 43 -2.47 -25.93 -8.47
CA SER A 43 -1.33 -26.02 -7.55
C SER A 43 -0.86 -24.63 -7.13
N CYS A 44 -0.70 -24.41 -5.83
CA CYS A 44 -0.28 -23.11 -5.29
C CYS A 44 0.65 -23.27 -4.10
N SER A 45 1.40 -22.22 -3.82
CA SER A 45 2.27 -22.13 -2.65
C SER A 45 2.39 -20.69 -2.18
N ARG A 46 2.31 -20.46 -0.87
CA ARG A 46 2.67 -19.17 -0.25
C ARG A 46 4.17 -19.03 -0.24
N ILE A 47 4.67 -17.87 -0.64
CA ILE A 47 6.09 -17.60 -0.72
C ILE A 47 6.37 -16.11 -0.50
N ALA A 48 7.46 -15.81 0.20
CA ALA A 48 7.87 -14.43 0.45
C ALA A 48 8.53 -13.84 -0.79
N TRP A 49 8.14 -12.62 -1.16
CA TRP A 49 8.73 -11.86 -2.26
C TRP A 49 10.15 -11.39 -1.92
N ASP A 50 10.38 -11.10 -0.62
CA ASP A 50 11.60 -10.54 0.00
C ASP A 50 12.57 -11.63 0.49
N ASP A 51 12.41 -12.85 0.02
CA ASP A 51 13.34 -13.96 0.23
C ASP A 51 13.73 -14.57 -1.14
N ASN A 52 14.22 -15.79 -1.17
CA ASN A 52 14.77 -16.48 -2.34
C ASN A 52 13.69 -16.85 -3.39
N PHE A 53 12.89 -15.87 -3.84
CA PHE A 53 11.86 -16.10 -4.86
C PHE A 53 12.48 -16.37 -6.24
N ASN A 54 12.16 -17.54 -6.80
CA ASN A 54 12.49 -17.89 -8.18
C ASN A 54 11.22 -17.90 -9.04
N PRO A 55 11.00 -16.89 -9.91
CA PRO A 55 9.81 -16.80 -10.74
C PRO A 55 9.66 -17.97 -11.72
N SER A 56 10.75 -18.64 -12.10
CA SER A 56 10.71 -19.77 -13.06
C SER A 56 10.04 -21.02 -12.49
N ASN A 57 9.79 -21.08 -11.19
CA ASN A 57 9.09 -22.20 -10.56
C ASN A 57 7.56 -22.09 -10.66
N PHE A 58 7.03 -20.93 -11.10
CA PHE A 58 5.60 -20.61 -11.06
C PHE A 58 5.11 -20.09 -12.42
N ARG A 59 3.82 -20.26 -12.69
CA ARG A 59 3.14 -19.69 -13.87
C ARG A 59 2.56 -18.32 -13.58
N PHE A 60 1.97 -18.14 -12.39
CA PHE A 60 1.30 -16.92 -11.97
C PHE A 60 1.78 -16.47 -10.59
N ALA A 61 1.77 -15.16 -10.36
CA ALA A 61 2.00 -14.56 -9.06
C ALA A 61 0.78 -13.74 -8.62
N LEU A 62 0.19 -14.09 -7.50
CA LEU A 62 -0.90 -13.40 -6.84
C LEU A 62 -0.36 -12.61 -5.64
N PHE A 63 -0.45 -11.29 -5.71
CA PHE A 63 0.00 -10.41 -4.62
C PHE A 63 -1.06 -10.34 -3.53
N ARG A 64 -0.68 -10.71 -2.31
CA ARG A 64 -1.57 -10.70 -1.14
C ARG A 64 -1.02 -9.79 -0.06
N THR A 65 -0.17 -10.28 0.78
CA THR A 65 0.32 -9.63 1.99
C THR A 65 1.77 -9.15 1.84
N THR A 66 2.08 -8.49 0.73
CA THR A 66 3.40 -7.92 0.42
C THR A 66 3.54 -6.50 1.00
N TRP A 67 3.06 -6.27 2.21
CA TRP A 67 2.80 -4.93 2.74
C TRP A 67 4.05 -4.16 3.15
N ASN A 68 5.19 -4.82 3.32
CA ASN A 68 6.48 -4.17 3.57
C ASN A 68 7.08 -3.48 2.32
N TYR A 69 6.39 -3.51 1.17
CA TYR A 69 6.89 -2.94 -0.08
C TYR A 69 7.30 -1.47 0.03
N PHE A 70 6.63 -0.68 0.90
CA PHE A 70 6.92 0.74 1.06
C PHE A 70 8.19 1.00 1.89
N GLU A 71 8.58 0.07 2.75
CA GLU A 71 9.82 0.11 3.53
C GLU A 71 11.04 -0.16 2.64
N GLU A 72 10.86 -1.00 1.61
CA GLU A 72 11.89 -1.44 0.66
C GLU A 72 11.47 -1.20 -0.80
N LEU A 73 10.96 0.00 -1.10
CA LEU A 73 10.33 0.30 -2.40
C LEU A 73 11.25 0.00 -3.58
N ASP A 74 12.52 0.37 -3.52
CA ASP A 74 13.48 0.12 -4.61
C ASP A 74 13.72 -1.37 -4.82
N SER A 75 13.84 -2.14 -3.74
CA SER A 75 13.95 -3.60 -3.78
C SER A 75 12.71 -4.24 -4.37
N PHE A 76 11.51 -3.77 -3.98
CA PHE A 76 10.25 -4.26 -4.50
C PHE A 76 10.07 -3.94 -6.00
N MET A 77 10.40 -2.72 -6.42
CA MET A 77 10.37 -2.33 -7.83
C MET A 77 11.34 -3.17 -8.67
N HIS A 78 12.55 -3.44 -8.14
CA HIS A 78 13.51 -4.34 -8.80
C HIS A 78 12.95 -5.76 -8.92
N PHE A 79 12.35 -6.28 -7.84
CA PHE A 79 11.67 -7.58 -7.84
C PHE A 79 10.57 -7.65 -8.92
N LEU A 80 9.66 -6.69 -8.97
CA LEU A 80 8.62 -6.64 -9.98
C LEU A 80 9.21 -6.65 -11.39
N LYS A 81 10.23 -5.83 -11.66
CA LYS A 81 10.87 -5.73 -12.97
C LYS A 81 11.59 -6.99 -13.38
N LYS A 82 12.24 -7.67 -12.44
CA LYS A 82 12.92 -8.96 -12.67
C LYS A 82 11.91 -10.06 -13.02
N CYS A 83 10.73 -10.05 -12.39
CA CYS A 83 9.71 -11.08 -12.51
C CYS A 83 8.78 -10.88 -13.72
N GLU A 84 8.51 -9.63 -14.11
CA GLU A 84 7.54 -9.24 -15.15
C GLU A 84 7.60 -10.08 -16.44
N LYS A 85 8.82 -10.44 -16.87
CA LYS A 85 9.03 -11.18 -18.11
C LYS A 85 9.07 -12.71 -17.94
N ARG A 86 8.93 -13.19 -16.72
CA ARG A 86 9.13 -14.61 -16.37
C ARG A 86 7.92 -15.28 -15.76
N ILE A 87 6.99 -14.49 -15.22
CA ILE A 87 5.79 -14.96 -14.55
C ILE A 87 4.64 -14.00 -14.85
N SER A 88 3.43 -14.51 -15.00
CA SER A 88 2.26 -13.67 -15.20
C SER A 88 1.73 -13.16 -13.87
N PHE A 89 1.61 -11.85 -13.73
CA PHE A 89 1.07 -11.24 -12.51
C PHE A 89 -0.46 -11.17 -12.53
N ILE A 90 -1.06 -11.41 -11.39
CA ILE A 90 -2.45 -11.19 -11.04
C ILE A 90 -2.45 -10.08 -9.97
N ASN A 91 -2.74 -8.86 -10.28
CA ASN A 91 -3.05 -8.02 -11.43
C ASN A 91 -1.83 -7.74 -12.36
N PRO A 92 -2.02 -7.14 -13.56
CA PRO A 92 -0.91 -6.81 -14.46
C PRO A 92 0.13 -5.89 -13.84
N TYR A 93 1.40 -6.03 -14.27
CA TYR A 93 2.53 -5.22 -13.79
C TYR A 93 2.22 -3.70 -13.78
N SER A 94 1.67 -3.19 -14.88
CA SER A 94 1.33 -1.76 -15.00
C SER A 94 0.34 -1.29 -13.94
N GLN A 95 -0.65 -2.12 -13.61
CA GLN A 95 -1.63 -1.83 -12.58
C GLN A 95 -1.03 -1.87 -11.18
N ILE A 96 -0.16 -2.86 -10.91
CA ILE A 96 0.55 -2.96 -9.62
C ILE A 96 1.38 -1.70 -9.41
N VAL A 97 2.26 -1.36 -10.37
CA VAL A 97 3.14 -0.17 -10.26
C VAL A 97 2.33 1.11 -10.11
N TRP A 98 1.26 1.27 -10.88
CA TRP A 98 0.38 2.44 -10.77
C TRP A 98 -0.26 2.57 -9.38
N ASN A 99 -0.65 1.46 -8.77
CA ASN A 99 -1.34 1.43 -7.47
C ASN A 99 -0.41 1.60 -6.26
N LEU A 100 0.92 1.41 -6.42
CA LEU A 100 1.88 1.59 -5.31
C LEU A 100 1.92 3.03 -4.79
N ASP A 101 1.67 4.02 -5.65
CA ASP A 101 1.70 5.44 -5.30
C ASP A 101 0.29 6.03 -5.32
N LYS A 102 -0.19 6.49 -4.15
CA LYS A 102 -1.53 7.06 -3.98
C LYS A 102 -1.81 8.31 -4.81
N LYS A 103 -0.81 8.83 -5.54
CA LYS A 103 -1.04 9.87 -6.56
C LYS A 103 -2.00 9.41 -7.65
N TYR A 104 -2.25 8.10 -7.80
CA TYR A 104 -3.31 7.59 -8.67
C TYR A 104 -4.69 8.18 -8.35
N LEU A 105 -4.95 8.60 -7.11
CA LEU A 105 -6.19 9.28 -6.73
C LEU A 105 -6.39 10.59 -7.52
N LEU A 106 -5.31 11.33 -7.77
CA LEU A 106 -5.39 12.56 -8.55
C LEU A 106 -5.77 12.27 -10.02
N PHE A 107 -5.21 11.19 -10.59
CA PHE A 107 -5.59 10.73 -11.91
C PHE A 107 -7.07 10.31 -11.96
N LEU A 108 -7.58 9.61 -10.95
CA LEU A 108 -8.99 9.24 -10.86
C LEU A 108 -9.89 10.48 -10.80
N ARG A 109 -9.54 11.48 -9.98
CA ARG A 109 -10.24 12.77 -9.91
C ARG A 109 -10.28 13.45 -11.28
N ASP A 110 -9.13 13.55 -11.95
CA ASP A 110 -9.00 14.22 -13.25
C ASP A 110 -9.75 13.46 -14.36
N SER A 111 -10.04 12.17 -14.13
CA SER A 111 -10.92 11.32 -14.96
C SER A 111 -12.40 11.38 -14.58
N GLY A 112 -12.80 12.29 -13.68
CA GLY A 112 -14.20 12.48 -13.25
C GLY A 112 -14.71 11.51 -12.18
N ILE A 113 -13.82 10.74 -11.54
CA ILE A 113 -14.17 9.84 -10.44
C ILE A 113 -14.14 10.63 -9.13
N ASN A 114 -15.20 10.54 -8.33
CA ASN A 114 -15.27 11.20 -7.04
C ASN A 114 -14.26 10.58 -6.06
N ILE A 115 -13.38 11.42 -5.55
CA ILE A 115 -12.46 11.11 -4.46
C ILE A 115 -12.64 12.14 -3.35
N PRO A 116 -12.22 11.88 -2.09
CA PRO A 116 -12.09 12.93 -1.09
C PRO A 116 -11.22 14.07 -1.63
N GLU A 117 -11.61 15.33 -1.36
CA GLU A 117 -10.80 16.48 -1.77
C GLU A 117 -9.37 16.30 -1.26
N THR A 118 -8.40 16.40 -2.18
CA THR A 118 -7.02 15.99 -1.96
C THR A 118 -6.05 17.06 -2.45
N HIS A 119 -5.09 17.41 -1.61
CA HIS A 119 -3.94 18.25 -1.95
C HIS A 119 -2.64 17.44 -1.88
N LEU A 120 -1.85 17.46 -2.94
CA LEU A 120 -0.52 16.85 -2.99
C LEU A 120 0.54 17.86 -2.55
N VAL A 121 1.32 17.48 -1.56
CA VAL A 121 2.54 18.19 -1.15
C VAL A 121 3.75 17.37 -1.57
N LYS A 122 4.55 17.89 -2.48
CA LYS A 122 5.77 17.22 -2.94
C LYS A 122 6.86 17.27 -1.88
N LYS A 123 7.68 16.25 -1.83
CA LYS A 123 8.88 16.18 -1.00
C LYS A 123 9.68 17.49 -1.05
N GLY A 124 10.06 17.97 0.12
CA GLY A 124 10.83 19.19 0.30
C GLY A 124 10.06 20.51 0.13
N ASN A 125 8.77 20.47 -0.24
CA ASN A 125 7.96 21.67 -0.40
C ASN A 125 7.32 22.09 0.92
N PHE A 126 7.29 23.39 1.18
CA PHE A 126 6.53 23.94 2.29
C PHE A 126 5.05 24.07 1.92
N ILE A 127 4.16 23.81 2.88
CA ILE A 127 2.72 24.10 2.80
C ILE A 127 2.26 24.77 4.08
N ASP A 128 1.51 25.85 3.98
CA ASP A 128 0.77 26.43 5.11
C ASP A 128 -0.55 25.66 5.25
N LEU A 129 -0.60 24.76 6.23
CA LEU A 129 -1.78 23.92 6.48
C LEU A 129 -3.01 24.75 6.79
N LYS A 130 -2.87 25.80 7.59
CA LYS A 130 -3.99 26.67 7.97
C LYS A 130 -4.55 27.40 6.75
N ALA A 131 -3.69 27.99 5.94
CA ALA A 131 -4.12 28.67 4.72
C ALA A 131 -4.80 27.69 3.73
N LEU A 132 -4.25 26.45 3.57
CA LEU A 132 -4.86 25.41 2.76
C LEU A 132 -6.27 25.06 3.24
N CYS A 133 -6.42 24.81 4.54
CA CYS A 133 -7.70 24.41 5.11
C CYS A 133 -8.75 25.53 5.03
N VAL A 134 -8.38 26.77 5.33
CA VAL A 134 -9.26 27.94 5.20
C VAL A 134 -9.72 28.13 3.75
N LYS A 135 -8.80 28.03 2.79
CA LYS A 135 -9.12 28.18 1.37
C LYS A 135 -10.14 27.16 0.87
N ASN A 136 -10.08 25.92 1.37
CA ASN A 136 -10.95 24.83 0.91
C ASN A 136 -12.14 24.56 1.86
N GLY A 137 -12.28 25.28 2.97
CA GLY A 137 -13.34 25.04 3.97
C GLY A 137 -13.16 23.72 4.72
N TRP A 138 -11.93 23.23 4.88
CA TRP A 138 -11.65 21.99 5.59
C TRP A 138 -11.45 22.25 7.09
N GLU A 139 -12.23 21.58 7.92
CA GLU A 139 -12.12 21.64 9.39
C GLU A 139 -11.12 20.61 9.91
N GLU A 140 -11.19 19.40 9.35
CA GLU A 140 -10.41 18.22 9.74
C GLU A 140 -9.78 17.58 8.51
N VAL A 141 -8.56 17.09 8.64
CA VAL A 141 -7.84 16.49 7.53
C VAL A 141 -7.13 15.21 7.92
N VAL A 142 -6.89 14.34 6.93
CA VAL A 142 -5.97 13.21 7.03
C VAL A 142 -4.73 13.51 6.20
N VAL A 143 -3.58 13.36 6.83
CA VAL A 143 -2.27 13.50 6.17
C VAL A 143 -1.65 12.12 6.07
N LYS A 144 -1.24 11.71 4.87
CA LYS A 144 -0.67 10.39 4.63
C LYS A 144 0.38 10.41 3.53
N PRO A 145 1.39 9.52 3.59
CA PRO A 145 2.36 9.35 2.52
C PRO A 145 1.72 8.90 1.20
N CYS A 146 2.30 9.34 0.09
CA CYS A 146 1.88 8.84 -1.22
C CYS A 146 2.18 7.34 -1.38
N VAL A 147 3.30 6.87 -0.84
CA VAL A 147 3.67 5.45 -0.81
C VAL A 147 3.67 4.99 0.64
N SER A 148 2.71 4.15 1.01
CA SER A 148 2.59 3.56 2.36
C SER A 148 1.53 2.45 2.37
N ALA A 149 1.62 1.56 3.37
CA ALA A 149 0.61 0.56 3.69
C ALA A 149 0.30 0.57 5.20
N ALA A 150 -0.73 -0.13 5.63
CA ALA A 150 -1.09 -0.38 7.03
C ALA A 150 -1.09 0.90 7.91
N ASP A 151 -1.64 1.99 7.39
CA ASP A 151 -1.73 3.31 8.08
C ASP A 151 -0.39 3.94 8.49
N TRP A 152 0.73 3.41 7.99
CA TRP A 152 2.04 3.95 8.30
C TRP A 152 2.13 5.44 7.99
N ASN A 153 2.54 6.24 8.99
CA ASN A 153 2.61 7.71 8.94
C ASN A 153 1.31 8.39 8.45
N THR A 154 0.16 7.75 8.68
CA THR A 154 -1.15 8.35 8.45
C THR A 154 -1.63 9.05 9.70
N HIS A 155 -1.93 10.34 9.60
CA HIS A 155 -2.29 11.19 10.73
C HIS A 155 -3.63 11.85 10.52
N TYR A 156 -4.56 11.61 11.45
CA TYR A 156 -5.82 12.33 11.53
C TYR A 156 -5.64 13.61 12.35
N ILE A 157 -5.87 14.75 11.73
CA ILE A 157 -5.72 16.08 12.31
C ILE A 157 -7.10 16.70 12.54
N LYS A 158 -7.56 16.62 13.78
CA LYS A 158 -8.85 17.20 14.25
C LYS A 158 -8.79 18.72 14.42
N LYS A 159 -7.62 19.25 14.73
CA LYS A 159 -7.42 20.67 15.01
C LYS A 159 -6.18 21.17 14.28
N ILE A 160 -6.38 22.18 13.46
CA ILE A 160 -5.28 22.84 12.75
C ILE A 160 -4.52 23.70 13.77
N SER A 161 -3.29 23.29 14.10
CA SER A 161 -2.43 23.88 15.11
C SER A 161 -1.00 24.04 14.64
N SER A 162 -0.16 24.72 15.43
CA SER A 162 1.29 24.77 15.20
C SER A 162 1.95 23.39 15.21
N ASP A 163 1.46 22.49 16.06
CA ASP A 163 2.00 21.12 16.16
C ASP A 163 1.66 20.30 14.93
N ALA A 164 0.41 20.44 14.41
CA ALA A 164 0.02 19.82 13.15
C ALA A 164 0.85 20.36 11.98
N GLN A 165 1.13 21.67 11.95
CA GLN A 165 2.01 22.28 10.96
C GLN A 165 3.44 21.71 11.04
N SER A 166 3.97 21.60 12.26
CA SER A 166 5.32 21.06 12.50
C SER A 166 5.43 19.60 12.09
N LEU A 167 4.40 18.79 12.37
CA LEU A 167 4.30 17.41 11.93
C LEU A 167 4.38 17.32 10.41
N ILE A 168 3.54 18.06 9.68
CA ILE A 168 3.55 18.05 8.21
C ILE A 168 4.91 18.48 7.67
N ASN A 169 5.51 19.54 8.22
CA ASN A 169 6.83 19.99 7.82
C ASN A 169 7.93 18.96 8.03
N SER A 170 7.77 18.07 9.02
CA SER A 170 8.70 16.95 9.21
C SER A 170 8.48 15.84 8.18
N LEU A 171 7.23 15.45 7.93
CA LEU A 171 6.88 14.36 7.02
C LEU A 171 7.26 14.65 5.55
N VAL A 172 7.03 15.89 5.10
CA VAL A 172 7.32 16.26 3.70
C VAL A 172 8.82 16.35 3.38
N LYS A 173 9.71 16.31 4.38
CA LYS A 173 11.15 16.27 4.14
C LYS A 173 11.59 15.01 3.43
N ASP A 174 10.91 13.89 3.72
CA ASP A 174 11.35 12.57 3.31
C ASP A 174 10.60 12.04 2.10
N GLN A 175 9.33 12.46 1.91
CA GLN A 175 8.47 11.90 0.87
C GLN A 175 7.31 12.83 0.47
N ASP A 176 6.66 12.49 -0.66
CA ASP A 176 5.43 13.14 -1.09
C ASP A 176 4.28 12.77 -0.15
N MET A 177 3.47 13.76 0.21
CA MET A 177 2.33 13.60 1.12
C MET A 177 1.02 14.00 0.45
N LEU A 178 -0.06 13.30 0.80
CA LEU A 178 -1.42 13.72 0.51
C LEU A 178 -2.06 14.32 1.77
N ILE A 179 -2.70 15.47 1.63
CA ILE A 179 -3.59 16.06 2.61
C ILE A 179 -5.00 15.95 2.06
N GLN A 180 -5.86 15.22 2.75
CA GLN A 180 -7.25 14.96 2.33
C GLN A 180 -8.23 15.48 3.37
N VAL A 181 -9.37 16.02 2.93
CA VAL A 181 -10.48 16.32 3.84
C VAL A 181 -10.93 15.04 4.54
N PHE A 182 -11.15 15.14 5.85
CA PHE A 182 -11.62 13.99 6.63
C PHE A 182 -13.05 13.61 6.25
N GLN A 183 -13.30 12.33 6.05
CA GLN A 183 -14.61 11.79 5.71
C GLN A 183 -15.33 11.32 6.97
N LYS A 184 -16.29 12.09 7.48
CA LYS A 184 -16.99 11.85 8.77
C LYS A 184 -17.76 10.52 8.82
N HIS A 185 -18.02 9.89 7.66
CA HIS A 185 -18.77 8.62 7.56
C HIS A 185 -17.89 7.35 7.69
N VAL A 186 -16.59 7.50 7.99
CA VAL A 186 -15.64 6.37 8.17
C VAL A 186 -15.50 5.97 9.64
N LEU A 187 -16.19 6.65 10.57
CA LEU A 187 -16.17 6.37 12.02
C LEU A 187 -17.36 5.53 12.43
#